data_2979f48ab283a1d5410d5c3e12f252d8
#
_entry.id   2979f48ab283a1d5410d5c3e12f252d8
#
_cell.length_a   1.000
_cell.length_b   1.000
_cell.length_c   1.000
_cell.angle_alpha   90.00
_cell.angle_beta   90.00
_cell.angle_gamma   90.00
#
_symmetry.space_group_name_H-M   'P 1'
#
loop_
_entity.id
_entity.type
_entity.pdbx_description
1 polymer ?
#
loop_
_entity_poly.entity_id
_entity_poly.type
_entity_poly.pdbx_seq_one_letter_code
_entity_poly.pdbx_strand_id
1 'polypeptide(L)'
;MAISEVEFAKEEKILKKVKKLLGETLDSLGEDVLYDEENLVEFKKMMWENANSFDEGEMQQVMSATSDEEQKALQKQNYFKKLCSIRKKPYFASIVFKDDEGSIFNIYMSLTYLKDKGSNNILYDWRSPICSLFYDYETGPCEYEAPGGVYKGELKRKRQYKIENDKLIGVFDNSLNIDDEVLQEVLANDSNEKMKNVVNTIQREQNKVIRNL
;
A
#
# COMPACT_ATOMS: atom_id res chain seq x y z
N MET A 1 -23.03 -10.86 5.42
CA MET A 1 -23.91 -10.41 6.54
C MET A 1 -23.29 -9.18 7.18
N ALA A 2 -24.13 -8.23 7.62
CA ALA A 2 -23.64 -7.11 8.42
C ALA A 2 -23.14 -7.64 9.78
N ILE A 3 -22.05 -7.07 10.28
CA ILE A 3 -21.44 -7.47 11.56
C ILE A 3 -22.20 -6.88 12.75
N SER A 4 -21.92 -7.39 13.97
CA SER A 4 -22.50 -6.87 15.20
C SER A 4 -22.04 -5.42 15.49
N GLU A 5 -22.85 -4.64 16.21
CA GLU A 5 -22.51 -3.26 16.61
C GLU A 5 -21.18 -3.18 17.38
N VAL A 6 -20.90 -4.20 18.21
CA VAL A 6 -19.64 -4.28 18.98
C VAL A 6 -18.43 -4.45 18.06
N GLU A 7 -18.55 -5.27 17.04
CA GLU A 7 -17.48 -5.46 16.05
C GLU A 7 -17.33 -4.22 15.17
N PHE A 8 -18.43 -3.60 14.75
CA PHE A 8 -18.40 -2.36 14.00
C PHE A 8 -17.66 -1.25 14.77
N ALA A 9 -17.95 -1.09 16.05
CA ALA A 9 -17.26 -0.12 16.90
C ALA A 9 -15.74 -0.42 17.05
N LYS A 10 -15.33 -1.69 17.02
CA LYS A 10 -13.92 -2.07 16.99
C LYS A 10 -13.25 -1.66 15.68
N GLU A 11 -13.89 -1.91 14.55
CA GLU A 11 -13.37 -1.52 13.23
C GLU A 11 -13.29 0.00 13.07
N GLU A 12 -14.25 0.77 13.62
CA GLU A 12 -14.14 2.23 13.66
C GLU A 12 -12.93 2.72 14.45
N LYS A 13 -12.62 2.09 15.58
CA LYS A 13 -11.41 2.43 16.36
C LYS A 13 -10.13 2.14 15.57
N ILE A 14 -10.11 1.04 14.82
CA ILE A 14 -8.99 0.69 13.95
C ILE A 14 -8.86 1.74 12.84
N LEU A 15 -9.95 2.11 12.18
CA LEU A 15 -9.93 3.15 11.15
C LEU A 15 -9.37 4.47 11.71
N LYS A 16 -9.81 4.89 12.88
CA LYS A 16 -9.29 6.11 13.55
C LYS A 16 -7.79 6.01 13.82
N LYS A 17 -7.31 4.85 14.29
CA LYS A 17 -5.88 4.60 14.52
C LYS A 17 -5.07 4.66 13.23
N VAL A 18 -5.55 4.00 12.18
CA VAL A 18 -4.90 4.00 10.86
C VAL A 18 -4.83 5.42 10.29
N LYS A 19 -5.91 6.17 10.36
CA LYS A 19 -5.97 7.56 9.88
C LYS A 19 -5.03 8.49 10.63
N LYS A 20 -4.94 8.34 11.96
CA LYS A 20 -3.98 9.10 12.76
C LYS A 20 -2.55 8.82 12.33
N LEU A 21 -2.19 7.54 12.21
CA LEU A 21 -0.85 7.13 11.77
C LEU A 21 -0.56 7.63 10.35
N LEU A 22 -1.53 7.53 9.44
CA LEU A 22 -1.41 8.03 8.07
C LEU A 22 -1.17 9.54 8.04
N GLY A 23 -1.88 10.31 8.88
CA GLY A 23 -1.65 11.75 9.04
C GLY A 23 -0.24 12.04 9.52
N GLU A 24 0.20 11.43 10.62
CA GLU A 24 1.56 11.58 11.15
C GLU A 24 2.64 11.22 10.10
N THR A 25 2.41 10.16 9.32
CA THR A 25 3.34 9.74 8.26
C THR A 25 3.38 10.73 7.11
N LEU A 26 2.21 11.27 6.70
CA LEU A 26 2.13 12.28 5.64
C LEU A 26 2.80 13.59 6.04
N ASP A 27 2.62 14.04 7.28
CA ASP A 27 3.23 15.26 7.78
C ASP A 27 4.77 15.13 7.77
N SER A 28 5.30 14.05 8.36
CA SER A 28 6.75 13.79 8.38
C SER A 28 7.33 13.60 6.97
N LEU A 29 6.67 12.80 6.12
CA LEU A 29 7.16 12.53 4.77
C LEU A 29 7.06 13.76 3.86
N GLY A 30 6.06 14.63 4.10
CA GLY A 30 5.91 15.89 3.37
C GLY A 30 7.08 16.85 3.64
N GLU A 31 7.51 16.96 4.89
CA GLU A 31 8.70 17.74 5.27
C GLU A 31 9.97 17.17 4.61
N ASP A 32 10.14 15.84 4.62
CA ASP A 32 11.28 15.17 3.99
C ASP A 32 11.32 15.38 2.47
N VAL A 33 10.16 15.32 1.80
CA VAL A 33 10.06 15.53 0.34
C VAL A 33 10.44 16.97 -0.03
N LEU A 34 9.96 17.97 0.71
CA LEU A 34 10.30 19.36 0.48
C LEU A 34 11.81 19.61 0.68
N TYR A 35 12.39 19.06 1.74
CA TYR A 35 13.81 19.17 2.02
C TYR A 35 14.68 18.54 0.92
N ASP A 36 14.30 17.35 0.43
CA ASP A 36 15.01 16.67 -0.66
C ASP A 36 14.94 17.47 -1.98
N GLU A 37 13.79 18.10 -2.29
CA GLU A 37 13.63 18.95 -3.47
C GLU A 37 14.52 20.20 -3.40
N GLU A 38 14.57 20.87 -2.26
CA GLU A 38 15.42 22.05 -2.04
C GLU A 38 16.91 21.70 -2.18
N ASN A 39 17.36 20.61 -1.56
CA ASN A 39 18.74 20.13 -1.62
C ASN A 39 19.16 19.75 -3.04
N LEU A 40 18.29 19.07 -3.80
CA LEU A 40 18.57 18.72 -5.19
C LEU A 40 18.74 19.96 -6.09
N VAL A 41 17.93 21.00 -5.88
CA VAL A 41 18.06 22.26 -6.60
C VAL A 41 19.39 22.95 -6.27
N GLU A 42 19.74 23.03 -5.00
CA GLU A 42 20.98 23.66 -4.55
C GLU A 42 22.22 22.91 -5.05
N PHE A 43 22.17 21.57 -4.96
CA PHE A 43 23.24 20.71 -5.46
C PHE A 43 23.44 20.86 -6.96
N LYS A 44 22.36 20.85 -7.77
CA LYS A 44 22.44 21.08 -9.22
C LYS A 44 23.03 22.44 -9.55
N LYS A 45 22.67 23.47 -8.81
CA LYS A 45 23.22 24.81 -8.98
C LYS A 45 24.72 24.83 -8.70
N MET A 46 25.15 24.27 -7.58
CA MET A 46 26.57 24.15 -7.22
C MET A 46 27.36 23.40 -8.29
N MET A 47 26.81 22.29 -8.80
CA MET A 47 27.40 21.51 -9.89
C MET A 47 27.59 22.34 -11.16
N TRP A 48 26.56 23.09 -11.54
CA TRP A 48 26.61 23.94 -12.73
C TRP A 48 27.66 25.03 -12.60
N GLU A 49 27.73 25.67 -11.44
CA GLU A 49 28.71 26.75 -11.16
C GLU A 49 30.16 26.24 -11.16
N ASN A 50 30.39 24.98 -10.76
CA ASN A 50 31.72 24.38 -10.66
C ASN A 50 32.06 23.40 -11.79
N ALA A 51 31.22 23.29 -12.83
CA ALA A 51 31.37 22.30 -13.90
C ALA A 51 32.76 22.30 -14.59
N ASN A 52 33.41 23.46 -14.67
CA ASN A 52 34.73 23.62 -15.28
C ASN A 52 35.90 23.21 -14.35
N SER A 53 35.66 22.93 -13.07
CA SER A 53 36.68 22.61 -12.07
C SER A 53 36.86 21.11 -11.83
N PHE A 54 35.94 20.29 -12.33
CA PHE A 54 35.98 18.83 -12.18
C PHE A 54 36.72 18.16 -13.32
N ASP A 55 37.52 17.14 -13.02
CA ASP A 55 38.03 16.24 -14.04
C ASP A 55 36.92 15.26 -14.53
N GLU A 56 37.22 14.53 -15.62
CA GLU A 56 36.23 13.57 -16.20
C GLU A 56 35.79 12.48 -15.21
N GLY A 57 36.69 11.98 -14.37
CA GLY A 57 36.39 10.96 -13.38
C GLY A 57 35.56 11.48 -12.23
N GLU A 58 35.88 12.66 -11.72
CA GLU A 58 35.11 13.36 -10.70
C GLU A 58 33.71 13.70 -11.20
N MET A 59 33.60 14.21 -12.43
CA MET A 59 32.32 14.53 -13.05
C MET A 59 31.42 13.28 -13.17
N GLN A 60 31.98 12.15 -13.57
CA GLN A 60 31.23 10.90 -13.70
C GLN A 60 30.74 10.37 -12.34
N GLN A 61 31.54 10.47 -11.28
CA GLN A 61 31.14 10.07 -9.92
C GLN A 61 30.01 10.97 -9.40
N VAL A 62 30.13 12.25 -9.60
CA VAL A 62 29.14 13.23 -9.14
C VAL A 62 27.81 13.05 -9.90
N MET A 63 27.85 12.84 -11.22
CA MET A 63 26.64 12.54 -12.01
C MET A 63 25.94 11.27 -11.54
N SER A 64 26.71 10.21 -11.23
CA SER A 64 26.13 8.96 -10.70
C SER A 64 25.46 9.16 -9.35
N ALA A 65 26.13 9.85 -8.41
CA ALA A 65 25.59 10.15 -7.10
C ALA A 65 24.29 11.00 -7.19
N THR A 66 24.28 12.01 -8.07
CA THR A 66 23.10 12.84 -8.32
C THR A 66 21.92 12.01 -8.83
N SER A 67 22.17 11.10 -9.76
CA SER A 67 21.13 10.20 -10.31
C SER A 67 20.53 9.31 -9.23
N ASP A 68 21.32 8.78 -8.32
CA ASP A 68 20.84 7.95 -7.21
C ASP A 68 19.99 8.74 -6.22
N GLU A 69 20.39 9.98 -5.91
CA GLU A 69 19.61 10.88 -5.04
C GLU A 69 18.30 11.31 -5.68
N GLU A 70 18.30 11.63 -6.96
CA GLU A 70 17.09 11.94 -7.73
C GLU A 70 16.11 10.76 -7.73
N GLN A 71 16.60 9.54 -7.91
CA GLN A 71 15.75 8.35 -7.86
C GLN A 71 15.14 8.13 -6.48
N LYS A 72 15.91 8.32 -5.41
CA LYS A 72 15.41 8.22 -4.02
C LYS A 72 14.34 9.28 -3.73
N ALA A 73 14.60 10.53 -4.11
CA ALA A 73 13.63 11.62 -3.95
C ALA A 73 12.35 11.36 -4.73
N LEU A 74 12.45 10.88 -5.97
CA LEU A 74 11.29 10.49 -6.79
C LEU A 74 10.51 9.34 -6.16
N GLN A 75 11.18 8.33 -5.59
CA GLN A 75 10.52 7.25 -4.89
C GLN A 75 9.76 7.73 -3.66
N LYS A 76 10.35 8.62 -2.83
CA LYS A 76 9.67 9.25 -1.69
C LYS A 76 8.45 10.06 -2.14
N GLN A 77 8.60 10.89 -3.18
CA GLN A 77 7.50 11.68 -3.73
C GLN A 77 6.35 10.80 -4.24
N ASN A 78 6.67 9.71 -4.95
CA ASN A 78 5.68 8.77 -5.44
C ASN A 78 4.98 8.04 -4.27
N TYR A 79 5.70 7.68 -3.23
CA TYR A 79 5.13 7.09 -2.03
C TYR A 79 4.21 8.08 -1.30
N PHE A 80 4.63 9.34 -1.14
CA PHE A 80 3.81 10.41 -0.58
C PHE A 80 2.50 10.58 -1.36
N LYS A 81 2.57 10.64 -2.70
CA LYS A 81 1.37 10.73 -3.56
C LYS A 81 0.42 9.54 -3.35
N LYS A 82 0.96 8.33 -3.23
CA LYS A 82 0.16 7.12 -2.94
C LYS A 82 -0.51 7.20 -1.58
N LEU A 83 0.19 7.64 -0.53
CA LEU A 83 -0.40 7.84 0.79
C LEU A 83 -1.50 8.91 0.77
N CYS A 84 -1.32 10.00 0.03
CA CYS A 84 -2.36 11.01 -0.16
C CYS A 84 -3.61 10.41 -0.82
N SER A 85 -3.46 9.53 -1.81
CA SER A 85 -4.60 8.92 -2.51
C SER A 85 -5.47 8.05 -1.61
N ILE A 86 -4.87 7.37 -0.62
CA ILE A 86 -5.60 6.51 0.31
C ILE A 86 -6.14 7.26 1.55
N ARG A 87 -5.91 8.57 1.67
CA ARG A 87 -6.28 9.35 2.87
C ARG A 87 -7.75 9.22 3.24
N LYS A 88 -8.63 9.25 2.25
CA LYS A 88 -10.11 9.15 2.47
C LYS A 88 -10.59 7.72 2.65
N LYS A 89 -9.93 6.75 2.01
CA LYS A 89 -10.27 5.33 2.02
C LYS A 89 -8.99 4.51 2.23
N PRO A 90 -8.49 4.41 3.48
CA PRO A 90 -7.16 3.86 3.74
C PRO A 90 -7.06 2.36 3.47
N TYR A 91 -8.15 1.62 3.55
CA TYR A 91 -8.22 0.20 3.22
C TYR A 91 -9.64 -0.17 2.77
N PHE A 92 -9.76 -1.29 2.05
CA PHE A 92 -11.04 -1.75 1.51
C PHE A 92 -11.39 -3.18 1.93
N ALA A 93 -10.41 -3.98 2.35
CA ALA A 93 -10.62 -5.35 2.79
C ALA A 93 -9.67 -5.71 3.93
N SER A 94 -9.96 -6.80 4.64
CA SER A 94 -9.03 -7.44 5.57
C SER A 94 -9.19 -8.94 5.58
N ILE A 95 -8.10 -9.60 5.97
CA ILE A 95 -8.09 -11.02 6.29
C ILE A 95 -7.52 -11.25 7.68
N VAL A 96 -7.94 -12.35 8.31
CA VAL A 96 -7.30 -12.90 9.50
C VAL A 96 -6.70 -14.23 9.09
N PHE A 97 -5.39 -14.29 9.07
CA PHE A 97 -4.62 -15.48 8.73
C PHE A 97 -3.94 -16.03 9.98
N LYS A 98 -4.04 -17.33 10.19
CA LYS A 98 -3.34 -18.07 11.23
C LYS A 98 -2.31 -18.97 10.55
N ASP A 99 -1.03 -18.80 10.87
CA ASP A 99 0.02 -19.66 10.35
C ASP A 99 0.07 -21.03 11.03
N ASP A 100 0.92 -21.93 10.55
CA ASP A 100 1.10 -23.27 11.08
C ASP A 100 1.72 -23.27 12.49
N GLU A 101 2.42 -22.17 12.87
CA GLU A 101 3.00 -21.98 14.20
C GLU A 101 1.95 -21.48 15.23
N GLY A 102 0.76 -21.12 14.75
CA GLY A 102 -0.35 -20.62 15.57
C GLY A 102 -0.42 -19.11 15.73
N SER A 103 0.47 -18.35 15.09
CA SER A 103 0.46 -16.90 15.10
C SER A 103 -0.70 -16.36 14.27
N ILE A 104 -1.35 -15.30 14.76
CA ILE A 104 -2.52 -14.70 14.12
C ILE A 104 -2.14 -13.33 13.55
N PHE A 105 -2.36 -13.15 12.26
CA PHE A 105 -2.11 -11.93 11.52
C PHE A 105 -3.41 -11.29 11.07
N ASN A 106 -3.59 -10.00 11.42
CA ASN A 106 -4.68 -9.18 10.92
C ASN A 106 -4.12 -8.29 9.80
N ILE A 107 -4.53 -8.54 8.57
CA ILE A 107 -3.97 -7.92 7.38
C ILE A 107 -5.05 -7.04 6.76
N TYR A 108 -4.82 -5.72 6.78
CA TYR A 108 -5.68 -4.71 6.15
C TYR A 108 -5.12 -4.38 4.78
N MET A 109 -5.94 -4.57 3.74
CA MET A 109 -5.57 -4.42 2.34
C MET A 109 -5.85 -3.01 1.84
N SER A 110 -4.85 -2.42 1.21
CA SER A 110 -4.87 -1.05 0.70
C SER A 110 -4.22 -0.97 -0.70
N LEU A 111 -4.26 0.20 -1.32
CA LEU A 111 -3.54 0.48 -2.58
C LEU A 111 -2.03 0.66 -2.38
N THR A 112 -1.58 0.88 -1.15
CA THR A 112 -0.17 0.99 -0.80
C THR A 112 0.04 0.51 0.62
N TYR A 113 1.29 0.21 0.98
CA TYR A 113 1.62 -0.15 2.35
C TYR A 113 1.72 1.08 3.25
N LEU A 114 1.44 0.88 4.55
CA LEU A 114 1.71 1.84 5.62
C LEU A 114 2.37 1.08 6.77
N LYS A 115 3.48 1.60 7.27
CA LYS A 115 4.20 1.04 8.41
C LYS A 115 4.09 1.96 9.62
N ASP A 116 4.13 1.37 10.81
CA ASP A 116 4.29 2.13 12.05
C ASP A 116 5.77 2.51 12.29
N LYS A 117 6.03 3.26 13.37
CA LYS A 117 7.38 3.64 13.78
C LYS A 117 8.29 2.46 14.13
N GLY A 118 7.71 1.29 14.40
CA GLY A 118 8.42 0.02 14.65
C GLY A 118 8.65 -0.79 13.38
N SER A 119 8.38 -0.22 12.19
CA SER A 119 8.47 -0.89 10.88
C SER A 119 7.48 -2.05 10.69
N ASN A 120 6.45 -2.20 11.55
CA ASN A 120 5.39 -3.18 11.36
C ASN A 120 4.41 -2.70 10.29
N ASN A 121 4.01 -3.59 9.40
CA ASN A 121 2.99 -3.29 8.41
C ASN A 121 1.61 -3.13 9.08
N ILE A 122 1.01 -1.98 8.93
CA ILE A 122 -0.36 -1.68 9.38
C ILE A 122 -1.33 -1.83 8.21
N LEU A 123 -0.93 -1.35 7.02
CA LEU A 123 -1.62 -1.59 5.77
C LEU A 123 -0.71 -2.36 4.82
N TYR A 124 -1.29 -3.30 4.11
CA TYR A 124 -0.62 -4.11 3.10
C TYR A 124 -1.09 -3.69 1.72
N ASP A 125 -0.15 -3.51 0.81
CA ASP A 125 -0.48 -3.35 -0.60
C ASP A 125 -1.23 -4.60 -1.08
N TRP A 126 -2.35 -4.43 -1.76
CA TRP A 126 -3.21 -5.53 -2.22
C TRP A 126 -2.48 -6.52 -3.16
N ARG A 127 -1.38 -6.08 -3.78
CA ARG A 127 -0.50 -6.90 -4.63
C ARG A 127 0.46 -7.78 -3.84
N SER A 128 0.57 -7.58 -2.53
CA SER A 128 1.44 -8.41 -1.69
C SER A 128 1.01 -9.88 -1.74
N PRO A 129 1.97 -10.82 -1.72
CA PRO A 129 1.67 -12.25 -1.80
C PRO A 129 0.61 -12.73 -0.83
N ILE A 130 0.68 -12.32 0.43
CA ILE A 130 -0.28 -12.71 1.47
C ILE A 130 -1.70 -12.20 1.17
N CYS A 131 -1.86 -11.10 0.44
CA CYS A 131 -3.16 -10.58 0.04
C CYS A 131 -3.85 -11.46 -1.02
N SER A 132 -3.11 -12.39 -1.67
CA SER A 132 -3.70 -13.36 -2.60
C SER A 132 -4.73 -14.26 -1.92
N LEU A 133 -4.54 -14.52 -0.63
CA LEU A 133 -5.44 -15.35 0.15
C LEU A 133 -6.88 -14.82 0.14
N PHE A 134 -7.06 -13.50 0.04
CA PHE A 134 -8.38 -12.91 -0.05
C PHE A 134 -9.12 -13.32 -1.34
N TYR A 135 -8.39 -13.40 -2.44
CA TYR A 135 -8.95 -13.67 -3.77
C TYR A 135 -9.02 -15.15 -4.10
N ASP A 136 -8.02 -15.92 -3.65
CA ASP A 136 -7.80 -17.27 -4.10
C ASP A 136 -8.47 -18.32 -3.21
N TYR A 137 -8.79 -17.97 -1.95
CA TYR A 137 -9.32 -18.92 -0.97
C TYR A 137 -10.61 -18.45 -0.32
N GLU A 138 -11.46 -19.40 0.03
CA GLU A 138 -12.50 -19.23 1.04
C GLU A 138 -11.89 -19.40 2.45
N THR A 139 -12.69 -19.21 3.52
CA THR A 139 -12.23 -19.50 4.89
C THR A 139 -11.87 -20.98 5.03
N GLY A 140 -10.75 -21.28 5.70
CA GLY A 140 -10.23 -22.63 5.86
C GLY A 140 -8.74 -22.72 5.53
N PRO A 141 -8.22 -23.95 5.30
CA PRO A 141 -6.82 -24.17 4.96
C PRO A 141 -6.42 -23.43 3.69
N CYS A 142 -5.27 -22.78 3.72
CA CYS A 142 -4.77 -21.99 2.59
C CYS A 142 -3.23 -21.93 2.60
N GLU A 143 -2.68 -21.56 1.46
CA GLU A 143 -1.23 -21.32 1.31
C GLU A 143 -0.98 -20.17 0.34
N TYR A 144 0.14 -19.49 0.50
CA TYR A 144 0.61 -18.49 -0.46
C TYR A 144 2.11 -18.60 -0.66
N GLU A 145 2.57 -18.22 -1.84
CA GLU A 145 3.98 -18.19 -2.20
C GLU A 145 4.54 -16.77 -2.07
N ALA A 146 5.69 -16.66 -1.41
CA ALA A 146 6.43 -15.41 -1.28
C ALA A 146 7.94 -15.69 -1.47
N PRO A 147 8.79 -14.66 -1.64
CA PRO A 147 10.23 -14.86 -1.88
C PRO A 147 10.95 -15.75 -0.87
N GLY A 148 10.42 -15.94 0.33
CA GLY A 148 10.95 -16.83 1.36
C GLY A 148 10.46 -18.28 1.28
N GLY A 149 9.56 -18.63 0.35
CA GLY A 149 8.97 -19.96 0.19
C GLY A 149 7.45 -19.97 0.24
N VAL A 150 6.89 -21.17 0.46
CA VAL A 150 5.44 -21.40 0.58
C VAL A 150 5.05 -21.33 2.06
N TYR A 151 4.11 -20.49 2.38
CA TYR A 151 3.57 -20.28 3.72
C TYR A 151 2.17 -20.89 3.80
N LYS A 152 2.00 -21.81 4.74
CA LYS A 152 0.74 -22.52 4.97
C LYS A 152 0.05 -22.03 6.22
N GLY A 153 -1.25 -22.25 6.29
CA GLY A 153 -2.03 -21.87 7.45
C GLY A 153 -3.53 -21.94 7.20
N GLU A 154 -4.27 -21.14 7.94
CA GLU A 154 -5.71 -21.10 7.87
C GLU A 154 -6.24 -19.68 7.77
N LEU A 155 -7.05 -19.43 6.75
CA LEU A 155 -7.79 -18.19 6.59
C LEU A 155 -9.04 -18.22 7.49
N LYS A 156 -8.98 -17.47 8.60
CA LYS A 156 -10.04 -17.47 9.62
C LYS A 156 -11.20 -16.56 9.26
N ARG A 157 -10.92 -15.45 8.57
CA ARG A 157 -11.94 -14.45 8.28
C ARG A 157 -11.52 -13.59 7.09
N LYS A 158 -12.52 -13.18 6.30
CA LYS A 158 -12.43 -12.18 5.22
C LYS A 158 -13.46 -11.10 5.50
N ARG A 159 -13.07 -9.83 5.37
CA ARG A 159 -13.96 -8.66 5.52
C ARG A 159 -13.78 -7.68 4.41
N GLN A 160 -14.86 -7.05 4.00
CA GLN A 160 -14.87 -5.88 3.13
C GLN A 160 -15.37 -4.65 3.90
N TYR A 161 -14.83 -3.48 3.54
CA TYR A 161 -15.13 -2.23 4.21
C TYR A 161 -15.65 -1.21 3.20
N LYS A 162 -16.80 -0.63 3.50
CA LYS A 162 -17.31 0.54 2.80
C LYS A 162 -16.97 1.77 3.62
N ILE A 163 -15.98 2.55 3.12
CA ILE A 163 -15.52 3.78 3.75
C ILE A 163 -15.83 4.93 2.80
N GLU A 164 -16.63 5.90 3.22
CA GLU A 164 -17.01 7.08 2.45
C GLU A 164 -16.79 8.34 3.30
N ASN A 165 -16.21 9.36 2.68
CA ASN A 165 -15.96 10.65 3.35
C ASN A 165 -15.35 10.50 4.75
N ASP A 166 -14.33 9.65 4.85
CA ASP A 166 -13.58 9.40 6.09
C ASP A 166 -14.35 8.62 7.17
N LYS A 167 -15.54 8.11 6.87
CA LYS A 167 -16.37 7.36 7.83
C LYS A 167 -16.55 5.92 7.36
N LEU A 168 -16.54 5.02 8.32
CA LEU A 168 -16.91 3.63 8.09
C LEU A 168 -18.44 3.57 7.92
N ILE A 169 -18.89 3.20 6.73
CA ILE A 169 -20.32 3.09 6.40
C ILE A 169 -20.82 1.66 6.56
N GLY A 170 -19.97 0.69 6.22
CA GLY A 170 -20.34 -0.72 6.32
C GLY A 170 -19.15 -1.62 6.47
N VAL A 171 -19.36 -2.76 7.11
CA VAL A 171 -18.40 -3.87 7.21
C VAL A 171 -19.18 -5.15 6.92
N PHE A 172 -18.64 -5.93 6.00
CA PHE A 172 -19.29 -7.13 5.50
C PHE A 172 -18.36 -8.32 5.69
N ASP A 173 -18.80 -9.30 6.48
CA ASP A 173 -18.15 -10.60 6.51
C ASP A 173 -18.52 -11.32 5.23
N ASN A 174 -17.55 -11.55 4.36
CA ASN A 174 -17.79 -12.09 3.04
C ASN A 174 -17.07 -13.42 2.87
N SER A 175 -17.87 -14.43 2.55
CA SER A 175 -17.39 -15.70 2.00
C SER A 175 -17.37 -15.72 0.47
N LEU A 176 -17.93 -14.71 -0.20
CA LEU A 176 -18.13 -14.69 -1.64
C LEU A 176 -17.66 -13.34 -2.22
N ASN A 177 -16.74 -13.40 -3.15
CA ASN A 177 -16.25 -12.39 -4.09
C ASN A 177 -16.26 -10.92 -3.62
N ILE A 178 -15.14 -10.23 -3.86
CA ILE A 178 -15.09 -8.77 -3.78
C ILE A 178 -16.29 -8.23 -4.58
N ASP A 179 -17.06 -7.35 -3.95
CA ASP A 179 -17.96 -6.50 -4.70
C ASP A 179 -17.07 -5.70 -5.66
N ASP A 180 -17.12 -6.05 -6.93
CA ASP A 180 -16.29 -5.43 -7.98
C ASP A 180 -16.38 -3.90 -7.93
N GLU A 181 -17.53 -3.36 -7.49
CA GLU A 181 -17.76 -1.93 -7.32
C GLU A 181 -16.80 -1.28 -6.29
N VAL A 182 -16.53 -1.93 -5.15
CA VAL A 182 -15.66 -1.36 -4.11
C VAL A 182 -14.22 -1.34 -4.58
N LEU A 183 -13.76 -2.40 -5.21
CA LEU A 183 -12.41 -2.45 -5.78
C LEU A 183 -12.28 -1.51 -6.97
N GLN A 184 -13.29 -1.46 -7.85
CA GLN A 184 -13.34 -0.55 -9.00
C GLN A 184 -13.32 0.92 -8.55
N GLU A 185 -14.10 1.28 -7.53
CA GLU A 185 -14.13 2.65 -7.02
C GLU A 185 -12.80 3.05 -6.38
N VAL A 186 -12.15 2.13 -5.66
CA VAL A 186 -10.85 2.37 -5.02
C VAL A 186 -9.74 2.50 -6.07
N LEU A 187 -9.76 1.68 -7.12
CA LEU A 187 -8.77 1.71 -8.21
C LEU A 187 -9.06 2.79 -9.25
N ALA A 188 -10.31 3.21 -9.45
CA ALA A 188 -10.68 4.31 -10.36
C ALA A 188 -10.11 5.67 -9.91
N ASN A 189 -9.80 5.83 -8.62
CA ASN A 189 -9.14 7.01 -8.09
C ASN A 189 -7.61 7.01 -8.27
N ASP A 190 -7.02 5.89 -8.69
CA ASP A 190 -5.60 5.83 -9.06
C ASP A 190 -5.45 6.32 -10.51
N SER A 191 -4.67 7.39 -10.72
CA SER A 191 -4.52 8.11 -12.00
C SER A 191 -3.84 7.30 -13.12
N ASN A 192 -3.59 6.02 -12.91
CA ASN A 192 -2.94 5.16 -13.88
C ASN A 192 -3.95 4.55 -14.85
N GLU A 193 -4.02 5.08 -16.09
CA GLU A 193 -4.93 4.59 -17.15
C GLU A 193 -4.82 3.07 -17.42
N LYS A 194 -3.64 2.49 -17.24
CA LYS A 194 -3.46 1.03 -17.37
C LYS A 194 -4.21 0.25 -16.29
N MET A 195 -4.32 0.80 -15.09
CA MET A 195 -5.08 0.19 -13.99
C MET A 195 -6.59 0.27 -14.21
N LYS A 196 -7.11 1.38 -14.78
CA LYS A 196 -8.54 1.54 -15.06
C LYS A 196 -9.08 0.46 -16.01
N ASN A 197 -8.31 0.09 -17.03
CA ASN A 197 -8.71 -0.95 -17.99
C ASN A 197 -8.68 -2.37 -17.40
N VAL A 198 -7.84 -2.58 -16.39
CA VAL A 198 -7.70 -3.87 -15.72
C VAL A 198 -8.82 -4.07 -14.69
N VAL A 199 -9.25 -2.98 -14.04
CA VAL A 199 -10.29 -2.97 -13.01
C VAL A 199 -11.65 -3.47 -13.53
N ASN A 200 -11.99 -3.16 -14.77
CA ASN A 200 -13.28 -3.54 -15.35
C ASN A 200 -13.45 -5.05 -15.59
N THR A 201 -12.40 -5.84 -15.35
CA THR A 201 -12.40 -7.28 -15.66
C THR A 201 -11.61 -8.14 -14.67
N ILE A 202 -11.39 -7.69 -13.43
CA ILE A 202 -10.63 -8.47 -12.44
C ILE A 202 -11.42 -9.69 -11.99
N GLN A 203 -11.26 -10.78 -12.73
CA GLN A 203 -11.58 -12.12 -12.28
C GLN A 203 -10.38 -12.73 -11.55
N ARG A 204 -10.62 -13.74 -10.74
CA ARG A 204 -9.61 -14.45 -9.94
C ARG A 204 -8.31 -14.78 -10.68
N GLU A 205 -8.41 -15.19 -11.93
CA GLU A 205 -7.26 -15.53 -12.79
C GLU A 205 -6.46 -14.31 -13.25
N GLN A 206 -7.11 -13.17 -13.43
CA GLN A 206 -6.47 -11.93 -13.85
C GLN A 206 -5.66 -11.29 -12.72
N ASN A 207 -6.08 -11.47 -11.46
CA ASN A 207 -5.30 -11.06 -10.30
C ASN A 207 -3.91 -11.72 -10.27
N LYS A 208 -3.79 -12.98 -10.68
CA LYS A 208 -2.50 -13.68 -10.75
C LYS A 208 -1.56 -13.07 -11.78
N VAL A 209 -2.09 -12.63 -12.92
CA VAL A 209 -1.29 -11.99 -13.98
C VAL A 209 -0.78 -10.62 -13.54
N ILE A 210 -1.59 -9.82 -12.85
CA ILE A 210 -1.22 -8.48 -12.39
C ILE A 210 -0.13 -8.50 -11.32
N ARG A 211 -0.10 -9.54 -10.50
CA ARG A 211 0.91 -9.69 -9.44
C ARG A 211 2.27 -10.15 -9.94
N ASN A 212 2.31 -10.75 -11.13
CA ASN A 212 3.54 -11.26 -11.76
C ASN A 212 4.17 -10.26 -12.75
N LEU A 213 3.60 -9.06 -12.88
CA LEU A 213 4.13 -7.92 -13.62
C LEU A 213 4.80 -6.93 -12.67
#